data_6df7b4418e94dad04b7edb171034cb90
#
_entry.id   6df7b4418e94dad04b7edb171034cb90
#
_cell.length_a   1.000
_cell.length_b   1.000
_cell.length_c   1.000
_cell.angle_alpha   90.00
_cell.angle_beta   90.00
_cell.angle_gamma   90.00
#
_symmetry.space_group_name_H-M   'P 1'
#
loop_
_entity.id
_entity.type
_entity.pdbx_description
1 polymer ?
#
loop_
_entity_poly.entity_id
_entity_poly.type
_entity_poly.pdbx_seq_one_letter_code
_entity_poly.pdbx_strand_id
1 'polypeptide(L)'
;MANITAAEVNKLRQITGAGMMDCKAALIESDGDTEKAIEILRKKGQKIASKRADREATEGIILAKTNKTNDFGALVILNSETDFVAKSDDFINFAKSVIDLAIEKMPVTIEELKALDLNGRTVAENLMDLVGKIGEKLELSGYYTVQAELVSGYNHLGNKLATLVGLSKKG
;
A
#
# COMPACT_ATOMS: atom_id res chain seq x y z
N MET A 1 -34.10 -11.53 -4.11
CA MET A 1 -32.66 -11.65 -4.42
C MET A 1 -32.41 -10.89 -5.72
N ALA A 2 -31.56 -9.88 -5.65
CA ALA A 2 -31.18 -9.14 -6.85
C ALA A 2 -30.51 -10.08 -7.87
N ASN A 3 -30.89 -9.93 -9.13
CA ASN A 3 -30.26 -10.69 -10.21
C ASN A 3 -28.95 -9.99 -10.58
N ILE A 4 -27.86 -10.37 -9.90
CA ILE A 4 -26.53 -9.76 -10.09
C ILE A 4 -25.97 -10.13 -11.46
N THR A 5 -25.79 -9.12 -12.30
CA THR A 5 -25.25 -9.27 -13.66
C THR A 5 -23.72 -9.34 -13.68
N ALA A 6 -23.16 -9.95 -14.73
CA ALA A 6 -21.71 -9.97 -14.95
C ALA A 6 -21.11 -8.55 -15.08
N ALA A 7 -21.89 -7.60 -15.60
CA ALA A 7 -21.48 -6.21 -15.75
C ALA A 7 -21.30 -5.52 -14.38
N GLU A 8 -22.22 -5.73 -13.44
CA GLU A 8 -22.12 -5.20 -12.07
C GLU A 8 -20.91 -5.80 -11.32
N VAL A 9 -20.69 -7.11 -11.47
CA VAL A 9 -19.50 -7.78 -10.89
C VAL A 9 -18.21 -7.20 -11.46
N ASN A 10 -18.13 -6.99 -12.78
CA ASN A 10 -16.96 -6.38 -13.42
C ASN A 10 -16.77 -4.92 -12.98
N LYS A 11 -17.83 -4.14 -12.85
CA LYS A 11 -17.76 -2.76 -12.36
C LYS A 11 -17.20 -2.71 -10.94
N LEU A 12 -17.73 -3.53 -10.02
CA LEU A 12 -17.23 -3.61 -8.66
C LEU A 12 -15.76 -4.07 -8.62
N ARG A 13 -15.39 -5.04 -9.46
CA ARG A 13 -14.00 -5.48 -9.59
C ARG A 13 -13.06 -4.38 -10.09
N GLN A 14 -13.47 -3.56 -11.04
CA GLN A 14 -12.68 -2.42 -11.52
C GLN A 14 -12.44 -1.39 -10.41
N ILE A 15 -13.43 -1.15 -9.56
CA ILE A 15 -13.35 -0.20 -8.44
C ILE A 15 -12.45 -0.75 -7.32
N THR A 16 -12.62 -2.02 -6.95
CA THR A 16 -11.99 -2.60 -5.74
C THR A 16 -10.74 -3.42 -6.03
N GLY A 17 -10.57 -3.89 -7.26
CA GLY A 17 -9.54 -4.85 -7.63
C GLY A 17 -9.69 -6.24 -7.01
N ALA A 18 -10.76 -6.51 -6.24
CA ALA A 18 -11.02 -7.79 -5.60
C ALA A 18 -11.29 -8.91 -6.61
N GLY A 19 -11.17 -10.16 -6.18
CA GLY A 19 -11.46 -11.33 -7.01
C GLY A 19 -12.90 -11.34 -7.52
N MET A 20 -13.12 -11.85 -8.75
CA MET A 20 -14.45 -11.87 -9.38
C MET A 20 -15.51 -12.57 -8.52
N MET A 21 -15.14 -13.69 -7.90
CA MET A 21 -16.06 -14.45 -7.03
C MET A 21 -16.38 -13.71 -5.74
N ASP A 22 -15.41 -12.96 -5.22
CA ASP A 22 -15.60 -12.13 -4.03
C ASP A 22 -16.50 -10.93 -4.31
N CYS A 23 -16.31 -10.27 -5.45
CA CYS A 23 -17.21 -9.20 -5.91
C CYS A 23 -18.64 -9.72 -6.10
N LYS A 24 -18.80 -10.90 -6.72
CA LYS A 24 -20.12 -11.51 -6.89
C LYS A 24 -20.78 -11.83 -5.55
N ALA A 25 -20.05 -12.44 -4.62
CA ALA A 25 -20.55 -12.76 -3.29
C ALA A 25 -20.97 -11.52 -2.51
N ALA A 26 -20.14 -10.46 -2.54
CA ALA A 26 -20.42 -9.19 -1.88
C ALA A 26 -21.67 -8.49 -2.48
N LEU A 27 -21.84 -8.50 -3.80
CA LEU A 27 -23.04 -7.95 -4.45
C LEU A 27 -24.31 -8.75 -4.09
N ILE A 28 -24.23 -10.07 -4.01
CA ILE A 28 -25.35 -10.90 -3.57
C ILE A 28 -25.73 -10.58 -2.12
N GLU A 29 -24.74 -10.50 -1.22
CA GLU A 29 -24.94 -10.20 0.20
C GLU A 29 -25.49 -8.76 0.42
N SER A 30 -25.09 -7.81 -0.42
CA SER A 30 -25.57 -6.42 -0.38
C SER A 30 -26.86 -6.17 -1.17
N ASP A 31 -27.47 -7.22 -1.76
CA ASP A 31 -28.65 -7.13 -2.64
C ASP A 31 -28.47 -6.15 -3.82
N GLY A 32 -27.24 -6.10 -4.39
CA GLY A 32 -26.85 -5.26 -5.51
C GLY A 32 -26.35 -3.85 -5.14
N ASP A 33 -26.33 -3.49 -3.85
CA ASP A 33 -25.83 -2.22 -3.38
C ASP A 33 -24.28 -2.20 -3.46
N THR A 34 -23.75 -1.36 -4.36
CA THR A 34 -22.30 -1.29 -4.63
C THR A 34 -21.51 -0.78 -3.43
N GLU A 35 -22.03 0.21 -2.68
CA GLU A 35 -21.33 0.79 -1.54
C GLU A 35 -21.24 -0.22 -0.39
N LYS A 36 -22.33 -0.90 -0.09
CA LYS A 36 -22.34 -1.98 0.89
C LYS A 36 -21.46 -3.15 0.46
N ALA A 37 -21.42 -3.49 -0.82
CA ALA A 37 -20.55 -4.53 -1.36
C ALA A 37 -19.07 -4.19 -1.15
N ILE A 38 -18.67 -2.92 -1.36
CA ILE A 38 -17.32 -2.44 -1.05
C ILE A 38 -17.01 -2.60 0.43
N GLU A 39 -17.95 -2.25 1.31
CA GLU A 39 -17.77 -2.39 2.76
C GLU A 39 -17.62 -3.86 3.20
N ILE A 40 -18.38 -4.78 2.59
CA ILE A 40 -18.26 -6.22 2.80
C ILE A 40 -16.86 -6.72 2.40
N LEU A 41 -16.37 -6.29 1.23
CA LEU A 41 -15.03 -6.64 0.76
C LEU A 41 -13.93 -6.11 1.70
N ARG A 42 -14.09 -4.91 2.24
CA ARG A 42 -13.18 -4.33 3.26
C ARG A 42 -13.16 -5.15 4.54
N LYS A 43 -14.32 -5.51 5.08
CA LYS A 43 -14.42 -6.38 6.27
C LYS A 43 -13.75 -7.74 6.01
N LYS A 44 -13.87 -8.25 4.79
CA LYS A 44 -13.15 -9.48 4.37
C LYS A 44 -11.64 -9.27 4.40
N GLY A 45 -11.12 -8.16 3.88
CA GLY A 45 -9.69 -7.82 3.95
C GLY A 45 -9.18 -7.74 5.39
N GLN A 46 -9.92 -7.06 6.28
CA GLN A 46 -9.60 -7.00 7.71
C GLN A 46 -9.56 -8.39 8.36
N LYS A 47 -10.50 -9.27 8.00
CA LYS A 47 -10.53 -10.65 8.52
C LYS A 47 -9.34 -11.48 8.00
N ILE A 48 -8.90 -11.25 6.76
CA ILE A 48 -7.70 -11.88 6.20
C ILE A 48 -6.48 -11.39 6.98
N ALA A 49 -6.33 -10.08 7.16
CA ALA A 49 -5.23 -9.47 7.90
C ALA A 49 -5.14 -10.03 9.34
N SER A 50 -6.29 -10.10 10.05
CA SER A 50 -6.33 -10.66 11.41
C SER A 50 -5.93 -12.14 11.46
N LYS A 51 -6.38 -12.96 10.50
CA LYS A 51 -6.03 -14.38 10.44
C LYS A 51 -4.56 -14.63 10.07
N ARG A 52 -3.90 -13.65 9.48
CA ARG A 52 -2.50 -13.72 9.03
C ARG A 52 -1.56 -12.88 9.89
N ALA A 53 -2.06 -12.31 11.01
CA ALA A 53 -1.27 -11.45 11.90
C ALA A 53 0.01 -12.13 12.37
N ASP A 54 -0.06 -13.43 12.70
CA ASP A 54 1.06 -14.24 13.20
C ASP A 54 2.00 -14.75 12.09
N ARG A 55 1.70 -14.48 10.81
CA ARG A 55 2.59 -14.88 9.71
C ARG A 55 3.76 -13.91 9.60
N GLU A 56 4.90 -14.41 9.15
CA GLU A 56 6.05 -13.60 8.83
C GLU A 56 5.92 -13.02 7.42
N ALA A 57 6.18 -11.72 7.29
CA ALA A 57 6.27 -10.99 6.03
C ALA A 57 7.73 -10.55 5.84
N THR A 58 8.58 -11.47 5.37
CA THR A 58 10.03 -11.28 5.24
C THR A 58 10.45 -10.82 3.85
N GLU A 59 9.58 -10.99 2.87
CA GLU A 59 9.77 -10.47 1.53
C GLU A 59 9.26 -9.03 1.43
N GLY A 60 9.52 -8.32 0.34
CA GLY A 60 9.03 -6.96 0.16
C GLY A 60 9.94 -6.11 -0.69
N ILE A 61 9.72 -4.79 -0.63
CA ILE A 61 10.53 -3.79 -1.30
C ILE A 61 10.86 -2.64 -0.36
N ILE A 62 12.00 -2.02 -0.63
CA ILE A 62 12.50 -0.82 0.06
C ILE A 62 12.66 0.26 -1.00
N LEU A 63 12.04 1.43 -0.77
CA LEU A 63 12.16 2.57 -1.66
C LEU A 63 12.70 3.77 -0.91
N ALA A 64 13.68 4.44 -1.50
CA ALA A 64 14.18 5.74 -1.06
C ALA A 64 13.85 6.81 -2.11
N LYS A 65 13.49 7.99 -1.67
CA LYS A 65 13.24 9.15 -2.52
C LYS A 65 13.66 10.44 -1.82
N THR A 66 14.13 11.41 -2.59
CA THR A 66 14.40 12.77 -2.11
C THR A 66 13.38 13.74 -2.66
N ASN A 67 13.21 14.88 -1.99
CA ASN A 67 12.43 15.99 -2.50
C ASN A 67 13.18 16.73 -3.63
N LYS A 68 12.51 17.70 -4.26
CA LYS A 68 13.07 18.43 -5.40
C LYS A 68 14.29 19.29 -5.04
N THR A 69 14.41 19.73 -3.81
CA THR A 69 15.51 20.55 -3.30
C THR A 69 16.70 19.74 -2.81
N ASN A 70 16.53 18.41 -2.72
CA ASN A 70 17.50 17.46 -2.19
C ASN A 70 17.99 17.82 -0.78
N ASP A 71 17.14 18.40 0.06
CA ASP A 71 17.42 18.68 1.47
C ASP A 71 16.61 17.79 2.43
N PHE A 72 15.68 17.03 1.89
CA PHE A 72 14.89 16.02 2.61
C PHE A 72 14.79 14.74 1.79
N GLY A 73 14.89 13.60 2.46
CA GLY A 73 14.66 12.28 1.87
C GLY A 73 13.90 11.35 2.82
N ALA A 74 13.15 10.45 2.23
CA ALA A 74 12.42 9.41 2.95
C ALA A 74 12.74 8.03 2.38
N LEU A 75 12.64 7.01 3.25
CA LEU A 75 12.75 5.60 2.93
C LEU A 75 11.56 4.87 3.52
N VAL A 76 10.89 4.05 2.72
CA VAL A 76 9.78 3.20 3.15
C VAL A 76 10.11 1.74 2.91
N ILE A 77 9.64 0.88 3.82
CA ILE A 77 9.74 -0.57 3.74
C ILE A 77 8.33 -1.14 3.71
N LEU A 78 7.99 -1.80 2.61
CA LEU A 78 6.73 -2.52 2.46
C LEU A 78 7.02 -4.00 2.32
N ASN A 79 6.48 -4.81 3.25
CA ASN A 79 6.70 -6.25 3.32
C ASN A 79 5.48 -7.05 2.83
N SER A 80 5.76 -8.27 2.35
CA SER A 80 4.80 -9.29 1.94
C SER A 80 5.27 -10.67 2.39
N GLU A 81 4.37 -11.67 2.35
CA GLU A 81 4.73 -13.05 2.68
C GLU A 81 5.62 -13.67 1.60
N THR A 82 5.37 -13.34 0.31
CA THR A 82 6.08 -13.94 -0.83
C THR A 82 6.75 -12.90 -1.73
N ASP A 83 7.79 -13.34 -2.42
CA ASP A 83 8.49 -12.55 -3.43
C ASP A 83 7.66 -12.32 -4.71
N PHE A 84 6.68 -13.20 -4.99
CA PHE A 84 5.72 -13.01 -6.09
C PHE A 84 4.92 -11.73 -5.89
N VAL A 85 4.40 -11.52 -4.68
CA VAL A 85 3.66 -10.31 -4.33
C VAL A 85 4.57 -9.08 -4.36
N ALA A 86 5.79 -9.18 -3.81
CA ALA A 86 6.77 -8.10 -3.84
C ALA A 86 7.13 -7.62 -5.26
N LYS A 87 6.96 -8.47 -6.28
CA LYS A 87 7.20 -8.16 -7.70
C LYS A 87 5.94 -7.72 -8.45
N SER A 88 4.77 -7.79 -7.84
CA SER A 88 3.51 -7.43 -8.51
C SER A 88 3.37 -5.92 -8.68
N ASP A 89 2.77 -5.50 -9.80
CA ASP A 89 2.57 -4.08 -10.10
C ASP A 89 1.74 -3.36 -9.04
N ASP A 90 0.69 -4.00 -8.52
CA ASP A 90 -0.18 -3.43 -7.49
C ASP A 90 0.62 -3.07 -6.22
N PHE A 91 1.47 -4.00 -5.77
CA PHE A 91 2.29 -3.83 -4.59
C PHE A 91 3.35 -2.73 -4.78
N ILE A 92 4.05 -2.77 -5.93
CA ILE A 92 5.08 -1.78 -6.27
C ILE A 92 4.47 -0.38 -6.43
N ASN A 93 3.33 -0.26 -7.10
CA ASN A 93 2.65 1.02 -7.31
C ASN A 93 2.12 1.60 -5.99
N PHE A 94 1.60 0.76 -5.08
CA PHE A 94 1.21 1.21 -3.76
C PHE A 94 2.42 1.75 -2.98
N ALA A 95 3.55 1.05 -2.94
CA ALA A 95 4.76 1.53 -2.28
C ALA A 95 5.28 2.84 -2.87
N LYS A 96 5.22 3.01 -4.21
CA LYS A 96 5.57 4.27 -4.89
C LYS A 96 4.65 5.41 -4.46
N SER A 97 3.34 5.16 -4.40
CA SER A 97 2.39 6.19 -3.94
C SER A 97 2.64 6.59 -2.49
N VAL A 98 2.99 5.63 -1.63
CA VAL A 98 3.32 5.91 -0.22
C VAL A 98 4.59 6.75 -0.09
N ILE A 99 5.67 6.41 -0.81
CA ILE A 99 6.92 7.19 -0.75
C ILE A 99 6.74 8.59 -1.36
N ASP A 100 5.94 8.73 -2.42
CA ASP A 100 5.63 10.01 -3.02
C ASP A 100 4.87 10.92 -2.05
N LEU A 101 3.87 10.37 -1.36
CA LEU A 101 3.13 11.07 -0.31
C LEU A 101 4.03 11.44 0.87
N ALA A 102 4.93 10.54 1.28
CA ALA A 102 5.89 10.80 2.35
C ALA A 102 6.82 11.98 2.01
N ILE A 103 7.27 12.10 0.77
CA ILE A 103 8.08 13.22 0.30
C ILE A 103 7.27 14.51 0.23
N GLU A 104 6.00 14.45 -0.14
CA GLU A 104 5.13 15.62 -0.24
C GLU A 104 4.74 16.19 1.14
N LYS A 105 4.34 15.29 2.06
CA LYS A 105 3.75 15.67 3.36
C LYS A 105 4.75 15.69 4.51
N MET A 106 5.90 15.04 4.35
CA MET A 106 7.00 14.97 5.33
C MET A 106 6.53 14.58 6.75
N PRO A 107 5.75 13.49 6.92
CA PRO A 107 5.32 13.06 8.26
C PRO A 107 6.55 12.72 9.11
N VAL A 108 6.41 12.89 10.44
CA VAL A 108 7.52 12.65 11.36
C VAL A 108 7.63 11.17 11.74
N THR A 109 6.48 10.49 11.82
CA THR A 109 6.40 9.09 12.25
C THR A 109 5.72 8.21 11.21
N ILE A 110 5.92 6.90 11.32
CA ILE A 110 5.22 5.92 10.48
C ILE A 110 3.71 5.93 10.74
N GLU A 111 3.29 6.24 11.96
CA GLU A 111 1.88 6.35 12.34
C GLU A 111 1.23 7.54 11.66
N GLU A 112 1.93 8.69 11.62
CA GLU A 112 1.48 9.85 10.85
C GLU A 112 1.38 9.52 9.36
N LEU A 113 2.40 8.85 8.79
CA LEU A 113 2.39 8.41 7.39
C LEU A 113 1.18 7.49 7.10
N LYS A 114 0.90 6.53 7.98
CA LYS A 114 -0.25 5.62 7.85
C LYS A 114 -1.59 6.33 7.91
N ALA A 115 -1.66 7.48 8.61
CA ALA A 115 -2.87 8.29 8.77
C ALA A 115 -3.11 9.29 7.63
N LEU A 116 -2.12 9.56 6.77
CA LEU A 116 -2.26 10.49 5.65
C LEU A 116 -3.28 10.02 4.63
N ASP A 117 -4.00 10.98 4.04
CA ASP A 117 -4.92 10.71 2.94
C ASP A 117 -4.15 10.36 1.65
N LEU A 118 -4.51 9.24 1.09
CA LEU A 118 -4.06 8.74 -0.21
C LEU A 118 -5.29 8.41 -1.06
N ASN A 119 -5.67 9.34 -1.94
CA ASN A 119 -6.84 9.23 -2.82
C ASN A 119 -8.19 9.08 -2.08
N GLY A 120 -8.41 9.91 -1.05
CA GLY A 120 -9.67 9.97 -0.30
C GLY A 120 -9.78 8.95 0.84
N ARG A 121 -8.69 8.23 1.13
CA ARG A 121 -8.60 7.25 2.23
C ARG A 121 -7.20 7.26 2.82
N THR A 122 -7.07 6.82 4.07
CA THR A 122 -5.75 6.74 4.70
C THR A 122 -4.85 5.69 4.02
N VAL A 123 -3.54 5.88 4.13
CA VAL A 123 -2.54 4.88 3.68
C VAL A 123 -2.82 3.52 4.34
N ALA A 124 -3.18 3.51 5.64
CA ALA A 124 -3.51 2.28 6.36
C ALA A 124 -4.74 1.56 5.77
N GLU A 125 -5.78 2.30 5.39
CA GLU A 125 -6.98 1.74 4.77
C GLU A 125 -6.69 1.20 3.37
N ASN A 126 -5.91 1.93 2.56
CA ASN A 126 -5.47 1.46 1.23
C ASN A 126 -4.62 0.19 1.33
N LEU A 127 -3.74 0.10 2.34
CA LEU A 127 -2.97 -1.12 2.62
C LEU A 127 -3.89 -2.30 2.95
N MET A 128 -4.94 -2.07 3.75
CA MET A 128 -5.92 -3.10 4.11
C MET A 128 -6.72 -3.58 2.90
N ASP A 129 -7.09 -2.67 1.99
CA ASP A 129 -7.75 -3.04 0.73
C ASP A 129 -6.81 -3.89 -0.14
N LEU A 130 -5.52 -3.56 -0.17
CA LEU A 130 -4.52 -4.33 -0.89
C LEU A 130 -4.34 -5.74 -0.28
N VAL A 131 -4.36 -5.87 1.05
CA VAL A 131 -4.41 -7.18 1.74
C VAL A 131 -5.64 -7.98 1.31
N GLY A 132 -6.81 -7.36 1.24
CA GLY A 132 -8.03 -8.00 0.78
C GLY A 132 -7.96 -8.48 -0.67
N LYS A 133 -7.31 -7.70 -1.54
CA LYS A 133 -7.10 -8.00 -2.96
C LYS A 133 -6.11 -9.15 -3.17
N ILE A 134 -4.97 -9.11 -2.48
CA ILE A 134 -3.85 -10.04 -2.67
C ILE A 134 -4.04 -11.32 -1.85
N GLY A 135 -4.60 -11.21 -0.64
CA GLY A 135 -4.82 -12.34 0.26
C GLY A 135 -3.58 -12.77 1.05
N GLU A 136 -2.52 -11.96 1.11
CA GLU A 136 -1.32 -12.17 1.93
C GLU A 136 -1.23 -11.11 3.03
N LYS A 137 -0.42 -11.37 4.07
CA LYS A 137 0.00 -10.34 5.01
C LYS A 137 0.87 -9.33 4.29
N LEU A 138 0.47 -8.07 4.36
CA LEU A 138 1.25 -6.93 3.91
C LEU A 138 1.47 -6.00 5.08
N GLU A 139 2.64 -5.40 5.17
CA GLU A 139 3.00 -4.54 6.28
C GLU A 139 3.87 -3.38 5.82
N LEU A 140 3.45 -2.15 6.11
CA LEU A 140 4.32 -0.98 6.07
C LEU A 140 5.11 -0.98 7.38
N SER A 141 6.29 -1.62 7.34
CA SER A 141 7.08 -1.95 8.54
C SER A 141 8.15 -0.91 8.87
N GLY A 142 8.52 -0.06 7.91
CA GLY A 142 9.56 0.94 8.13
C GLY A 142 9.29 2.25 7.40
N TYR A 143 9.60 3.34 8.09
CA TYR A 143 9.64 4.69 7.57
C TYR A 143 10.77 5.43 8.23
N TYR A 144 11.70 5.94 7.45
CA TYR A 144 12.87 6.67 7.91
C TYR A 144 13.06 7.93 7.10
N THR A 145 13.52 8.99 7.72
CA THR A 145 13.75 10.28 7.07
C THR A 145 15.15 10.80 7.34
N VAL A 146 15.69 11.55 6.40
CA VAL A 146 16.94 12.29 6.52
C VAL A 146 16.70 13.71 6.06
N GLN A 147 17.13 14.68 6.86
CA GLN A 147 17.15 16.09 6.51
C GLN A 147 18.57 16.62 6.68
N ALA A 148 19.15 17.24 5.64
CA ALA A 148 20.51 17.74 5.62
C ALA A 148 20.66 18.82 4.53
N GLU A 149 21.83 19.48 4.44
CA GLU A 149 22.10 20.45 3.35
C GLU A 149 22.02 19.82 1.96
N LEU A 150 22.40 18.55 1.86
CA LEU A 150 22.20 17.72 0.67
C LEU A 150 21.83 16.31 1.10
N VAL A 151 20.74 15.78 0.56
CA VAL A 151 20.32 14.39 0.74
C VAL A 151 20.36 13.68 -0.61
N SER A 152 20.99 12.51 -0.63
CA SER A 152 21.02 11.62 -1.79
C SER A 152 20.38 10.27 -1.46
N GLY A 153 19.57 9.75 -2.37
CA GLY A 153 18.93 8.44 -2.25
C GLY A 153 19.40 7.49 -3.35
N TYR A 154 19.54 6.22 -3.00
CA TYR A 154 19.86 5.14 -3.92
C TYR A 154 18.91 3.98 -3.73
N ASN A 155 18.32 3.49 -4.82
CA ASN A 155 17.53 2.26 -4.86
C ASN A 155 18.30 1.22 -5.68
N HIS A 156 18.61 0.08 -5.06
CA HIS A 156 19.25 -1.02 -5.77
C HIS A 156 18.26 -1.75 -6.68
N LEU A 157 18.79 -2.35 -7.74
CA LEU A 157 17.99 -3.14 -8.67
C LEU A 157 17.20 -4.23 -7.92
N GLY A 158 15.90 -4.33 -8.23
CA GLY A 158 14.99 -5.25 -7.55
C GLY A 158 14.41 -4.73 -6.22
N ASN A 159 14.74 -3.49 -5.82
CA ASN A 159 14.19 -2.82 -4.62
C ASN A 159 14.37 -3.61 -3.30
N LYS A 160 15.41 -4.44 -3.19
CA LYS A 160 15.71 -5.17 -1.95
C LYS A 160 16.67 -4.42 -1.02
N LEU A 161 17.26 -3.36 -1.51
CA LEU A 161 18.17 -2.48 -0.79
C LEU A 161 17.94 -1.04 -1.25
N ALA A 162 17.88 -0.12 -0.31
CA ALA A 162 17.91 1.31 -0.58
C ALA A 162 18.74 2.02 0.47
N THR A 163 19.25 3.18 0.13
CA THR A 163 20.07 4.00 1.02
C THR A 163 19.67 5.46 0.91
N LEU A 164 19.66 6.15 2.06
CA LEU A 164 19.63 7.61 2.15
C LEU A 164 20.90 8.10 2.82
N VAL A 165 21.51 9.11 2.26
CA VAL A 165 22.72 9.76 2.83
C VAL A 165 22.47 11.25 2.90
N GLY A 166 22.63 11.81 4.10
CA GLY A 166 22.68 13.27 4.35
C GLY A 166 24.12 13.76 4.41
N LEU A 167 24.41 14.82 3.70
CA LEU A 167 25.72 15.50 3.69
C LEU A 167 25.58 16.86 4.36
N SER A 168 26.56 17.23 5.21
CA SER A 168 26.58 18.48 5.95
C SER A 168 27.05 19.68 5.12
N LYS A 169 27.53 19.44 3.89
CA LYS A 169 27.95 20.49 2.94
C LYS A 169 27.54 20.09 1.53
N LYS A 170 27.01 21.05 0.78
CA LYS A 170 26.88 20.94 -0.68
C LYS A 170 28.28 21.03 -1.26
N GLY A 171 28.73 20.00 -1.95
CA GLY A 171 30.01 20.01 -2.67
C GLY A 171 29.99 20.96 -3.85
#